data_bdc72f9c34acb3891709b4c3d5bca365
#
_entry.id   bdc72f9c34acb3891709b4c3d5bca365
#
_cell.length_a   1.000
_cell.length_b   1.000
_cell.length_c   1.000
_cell.angle_alpha   90.00
_cell.angle_beta   90.00
_cell.angle_gamma   90.00
#
_symmetry.space_group_name_H-M   'P 1'
#
loop_
_entity.id
_entity.type
_entity.pdbx_description
1 polymer ?
#
loop_
_entity_poly.entity_id
_entity_poly.type
_entity_poly.pdbx_seq_one_letter_code
_entity_poly.pdbx_strand_id
1 'polypeptide(L)'
;NRTIAEVAAERGLDPLDFMLDLALEEDLETAFLGKFLNVGDEGVGELLQHEHGVVSLSDAGAHLIYMCDAGYGLHLLSHWVRKLGVFTLQEGVRRLTSHPADLYGIKGRGRLTPGSHADMVLFDPATIGVGAPQRVPDLPGGGPRTIRKPVGIHGVWINGTQVHNGSDYISHQKGPGQVNCN
;
A
#
# COMPACT_ATOMS: atom_id res chain seq x y z
N ASN A 1 -3.14 -6.04 -18.85
CA ASN A 1 -3.86 -4.75 -18.91
C ASN A 1 -3.33 -3.97 -20.11
N ARG A 2 -4.22 -3.47 -20.94
CA ARG A 2 -3.92 -2.67 -22.14
C ARG A 2 -4.51 -1.28 -21.93
N THR A 3 -3.88 -0.28 -22.51
CA THR A 3 -4.41 1.08 -22.45
C THR A 3 -5.42 1.33 -23.58
N ILE A 4 -6.32 2.29 -23.38
CA ILE A 4 -7.25 2.74 -24.41
C ILE A 4 -6.50 3.19 -25.65
N ALA A 5 -5.39 3.93 -25.49
CA ALA A 5 -4.56 4.41 -26.58
C ALA A 5 -3.95 3.25 -27.42
N GLU A 6 -3.45 2.19 -26.78
CA GLU A 6 -2.91 1.01 -27.49
C GLU A 6 -3.96 0.30 -28.32
N VAL A 7 -5.16 0.09 -27.73
CA VAL A 7 -6.23 -0.62 -28.44
C VAL A 7 -6.84 0.24 -29.57
N ALA A 8 -7.03 1.54 -29.33
CA ALA A 8 -7.50 2.47 -30.35
C ALA A 8 -6.54 2.55 -31.53
N ALA A 9 -5.24 2.66 -31.29
CA ALA A 9 -4.23 2.68 -32.34
C ALA A 9 -4.25 1.42 -33.21
N GLU A 10 -4.39 0.21 -32.63
CA GLU A 10 -4.50 -1.04 -33.38
C GLU A 10 -5.76 -1.09 -34.25
N ARG A 11 -6.84 -0.42 -33.83
CA ARG A 11 -8.11 -0.36 -34.56
C ARG A 11 -8.19 0.81 -35.54
N GLY A 12 -7.18 1.70 -35.54
CA GLY A 12 -7.18 2.91 -36.36
C GLY A 12 -8.22 3.95 -35.94
N LEU A 13 -8.58 3.97 -34.64
CA LEU A 13 -9.58 4.86 -34.06
C LEU A 13 -8.94 5.96 -33.21
N ASP A 14 -9.66 7.06 -33.02
CA ASP A 14 -9.32 8.04 -32.01
C ASP A 14 -9.50 7.44 -30.60
N PRO A 15 -8.56 7.64 -29.65
CA PRO A 15 -8.66 7.05 -28.32
C PRO A 15 -9.89 7.50 -27.52
N LEU A 16 -10.36 8.74 -27.68
CA LEU A 16 -11.54 9.23 -26.99
C LEU A 16 -12.80 8.60 -27.56
N ASP A 17 -12.94 8.57 -28.89
CA ASP A 17 -14.08 7.94 -29.56
C ASP A 17 -14.15 6.46 -29.20
N PHE A 18 -13.01 5.74 -29.26
CA PHE A 18 -12.96 4.34 -28.85
C PHE A 18 -13.37 4.13 -27.39
N MET A 19 -12.95 5.00 -26.47
CA MET A 19 -13.34 4.91 -25.05
C MET A 19 -14.85 5.09 -24.86
N LEU A 20 -15.44 6.06 -25.57
CA LEU A 20 -16.87 6.35 -25.50
C LEU A 20 -17.70 5.21 -26.13
N ASP A 21 -17.28 4.71 -27.30
CA ASP A 21 -17.95 3.60 -27.97
C ASP A 21 -17.91 2.33 -27.12
N LEU A 22 -16.76 2.00 -26.53
CA LEU A 22 -16.62 0.86 -25.60
C LEU A 22 -17.56 1.00 -24.41
N ALA A 23 -17.65 2.20 -23.81
CA ALA A 23 -18.56 2.42 -22.70
C ALA A 23 -20.03 2.21 -23.10
N LEU A 24 -20.42 2.63 -24.30
CA LEU A 24 -21.76 2.43 -24.83
C LEU A 24 -22.03 0.97 -25.16
N GLU A 25 -21.06 0.26 -25.77
CA GLU A 25 -21.17 -1.18 -26.05
C GLU A 25 -21.37 -2.04 -24.80
N GLU A 26 -20.82 -1.59 -23.66
CA GLU A 26 -20.92 -2.27 -22.36
C GLU A 26 -21.98 -1.65 -21.44
N ASP A 27 -23.00 -0.97 -21.98
CA ASP A 27 -24.11 -0.37 -21.26
C ASP A 27 -23.66 0.57 -20.10
N LEU A 28 -22.53 1.27 -20.29
CA LEU A 28 -21.88 2.15 -19.31
C LEU A 28 -21.39 1.46 -18.02
N GLU A 29 -21.27 0.13 -18.04
CA GLU A 29 -20.72 -0.64 -16.91
C GLU A 29 -19.19 -0.74 -16.94
N THR A 30 -18.53 -0.24 -18.00
CA THR A 30 -17.06 -0.23 -18.14
C THR A 30 -16.40 0.62 -17.08
N ALA A 31 -15.47 0.05 -16.34
CA ALA A 31 -14.62 0.80 -15.40
C ALA A 31 -13.27 1.12 -16.03
N PHE A 32 -12.99 2.39 -16.22
CA PHE A 32 -11.69 2.88 -16.72
C PHE A 32 -10.77 3.28 -15.55
N LEU A 33 -9.52 2.83 -15.58
CA LEU A 33 -8.50 3.22 -14.61
C LEU A 33 -7.56 4.26 -15.21
N GLY A 34 -7.63 5.49 -14.72
CA GLY A 34 -6.69 6.56 -15.07
C GLY A 34 -5.46 6.56 -14.17
N LYS A 35 -4.27 6.67 -14.78
CA LYS A 35 -3.01 6.92 -14.09
C LYS A 35 -2.51 8.30 -14.50
N PHE A 36 -2.57 9.28 -13.61
CA PHE A 36 -2.26 10.67 -13.95
C PHE A 36 -1.38 11.42 -12.94
N LEU A 37 -1.04 10.77 -11.81
CA LEU A 37 -0.11 11.31 -10.81
C LEU A 37 0.93 10.27 -10.44
N ASN A 38 2.19 10.70 -10.27
CA ASN A 38 3.30 9.88 -9.78
C ASN A 38 3.47 8.55 -10.54
N VAL A 39 3.37 8.59 -11.86
CA VAL A 39 3.40 7.38 -12.70
C VAL A 39 4.80 6.97 -13.18
N GLY A 40 5.80 7.84 -13.05
CA GLY A 40 7.19 7.59 -13.47
C GLY A 40 8.07 7.20 -12.31
N ASP A 41 8.69 6.01 -12.38
CA ASP A 41 9.58 5.51 -11.32
C ASP A 41 10.76 6.47 -11.07
N GLU A 42 11.32 7.13 -12.10
CA GLU A 42 12.45 8.05 -11.99
C GLU A 42 12.08 9.27 -11.14
N GLY A 43 11.08 10.05 -11.53
CA GLY A 43 10.67 11.25 -10.79
C GLY A 43 10.13 10.95 -9.39
N VAL A 44 9.39 9.85 -9.22
CA VAL A 44 8.92 9.42 -7.89
C VAL A 44 10.09 8.97 -7.02
N GLY A 45 11.08 8.28 -7.60
CA GLY A 45 12.29 7.85 -6.89
C GLY A 45 13.08 9.04 -6.33
N GLU A 46 13.23 10.12 -7.10
CA GLU A 46 13.87 11.36 -6.65
C GLU A 46 13.11 12.01 -5.49
N LEU A 47 11.77 12.10 -5.61
CA LEU A 47 10.91 12.64 -4.54
C LEU A 47 11.01 11.81 -3.26
N LEU A 48 11.00 10.48 -3.37
CA LEU A 48 11.12 9.59 -2.22
C LEU A 48 12.48 9.70 -1.54
N GLN A 49 13.55 9.97 -2.27
CA GLN A 49 14.90 10.12 -1.72
C GLN A 49 15.14 11.48 -1.07
N HIS A 50 14.31 12.48 -1.38
CA HIS A 50 14.47 13.83 -0.85
C HIS A 50 14.50 13.83 0.69
N GLU A 51 15.38 14.61 1.28
CA GLU A 51 15.60 14.65 2.73
C GLU A 51 14.35 15.08 3.53
N HIS A 52 13.52 15.94 2.95
CA HIS A 52 12.26 16.41 3.53
C HIS A 52 11.04 15.55 3.14
N GLY A 53 11.28 14.50 2.34
CA GLY A 53 10.21 13.58 1.93
C GLY A 53 9.86 12.58 3.02
N VAL A 54 8.57 12.36 3.26
CA VAL A 54 8.06 11.39 4.25
C VAL A 54 7.09 10.41 3.58
N VAL A 55 7.30 9.14 3.81
CA VAL A 55 6.34 8.09 3.40
C VAL A 55 5.34 7.91 4.52
N SER A 56 4.15 8.49 4.40
CA SER A 56 3.19 8.55 5.51
C SER A 56 1.73 8.34 5.15
N LEU A 57 1.36 8.43 3.87
CA LEU A 57 -0.03 8.40 3.44
C LEU A 57 -0.23 7.52 2.22
N SER A 58 -1.35 6.81 2.16
CA SER A 58 -1.70 5.90 1.07
C SER A 58 -3.06 6.18 0.42
N ASP A 59 -3.85 7.16 0.89
CA ASP A 59 -5.27 7.32 0.55
C ASP A 59 -6.13 6.06 0.80
N ALA A 60 -5.63 5.11 1.57
CA ALA A 60 -6.38 3.91 1.93
C ALA A 60 -7.71 4.29 2.62
N GLY A 61 -8.80 3.71 2.15
CA GLY A 61 -10.14 4.05 2.58
C GLY A 61 -10.90 4.94 1.60
N ALA A 62 -10.21 5.68 0.73
CA ALA A 62 -10.85 6.33 -0.41
C ALA A 62 -11.18 5.30 -1.48
N HIS A 63 -12.36 5.42 -2.09
CA HIS A 63 -12.77 4.61 -3.24
C HIS A 63 -12.65 3.09 -3.05
N LEU A 64 -13.01 2.56 -1.88
CA LEU A 64 -12.89 1.14 -1.51
C LEU A 64 -13.47 0.16 -2.54
N ILE A 65 -14.47 0.57 -3.31
CA ILE A 65 -15.10 -0.26 -4.33
C ILE A 65 -14.13 -0.56 -5.48
N TYR A 66 -13.22 0.38 -5.79
CA TYR A 66 -12.37 0.30 -6.98
C TYR A 66 -10.92 -0.04 -6.66
N MET A 67 -10.37 0.46 -5.55
CA MET A 67 -8.95 0.37 -5.26
C MET A 67 -8.64 0.11 -3.78
N CYS A 68 -7.43 -0.38 -3.51
CA CYS A 68 -6.92 -0.60 -2.17
C CYS A 68 -5.41 -0.30 -2.14
N ASP A 69 -5.05 0.87 -1.64
CA ASP A 69 -3.66 1.33 -1.54
C ASP A 69 -3.08 1.25 -0.12
N ALA A 70 -3.76 0.52 0.78
CA ALA A 70 -3.29 0.29 2.15
C ALA A 70 -1.90 -0.35 2.25
N GLY A 71 -1.44 -1.00 1.18
CA GLY A 71 -0.15 -1.68 1.10
C GLY A 71 1.06 -0.79 0.78
N TYR A 72 0.99 0.53 0.92
CA TYR A 72 2.08 1.45 0.52
C TYR A 72 3.44 1.13 1.16
N GLY A 73 3.47 0.75 2.44
CA GLY A 73 4.71 0.33 3.10
C GLY A 73 5.30 -0.94 2.51
N LEU A 74 4.46 -1.92 2.16
CA LEU A 74 4.89 -3.14 1.47
C LEU A 74 5.37 -2.85 0.04
N HIS A 75 4.72 -1.89 -0.64
CA HIS A 75 5.15 -1.40 -1.95
C HIS A 75 6.52 -0.72 -1.88
N LEU A 76 6.79 0.10 -0.86
CA LEU A 76 8.11 0.68 -0.65
C LEU A 76 9.18 -0.42 -0.57
N LEU A 77 8.96 -1.45 0.25
CA LEU A 77 9.94 -2.53 0.43
C LEU A 77 10.07 -3.44 -0.80
N SER A 78 8.98 -3.74 -1.49
CA SER A 78 9.01 -4.63 -2.65
C SER A 78 9.47 -3.97 -3.94
N HIS A 79 8.97 -2.77 -4.24
CA HIS A 79 9.25 -2.07 -5.49
C HIS A 79 10.50 -1.19 -5.38
N TRP A 80 10.53 -0.25 -4.43
CA TRP A 80 11.59 0.75 -4.32
C TRP A 80 12.89 0.20 -3.70
N VAL A 81 12.79 -0.73 -2.75
CA VAL A 81 13.96 -1.38 -2.16
C VAL A 81 14.39 -2.57 -3.01
N ARG A 82 13.55 -3.63 -3.10
CA ARG A 82 13.97 -4.90 -3.71
C ARG A 82 14.10 -4.84 -5.22
N LYS A 83 13.11 -4.29 -5.94
CA LYS A 83 13.07 -4.32 -7.41
C LYS A 83 13.95 -3.24 -8.02
N LEU A 84 13.86 -2.00 -7.56
CA LEU A 84 14.56 -0.86 -8.14
C LEU A 84 15.89 -0.53 -7.46
N GLY A 85 16.10 -0.97 -6.21
CA GLY A 85 17.32 -0.67 -5.47
C GLY A 85 17.53 0.82 -5.14
N VAL A 86 16.43 1.62 -5.15
CA VAL A 86 16.47 3.04 -4.83
C VAL A 86 16.90 3.28 -3.38
N PHE A 87 16.54 2.34 -2.50
CA PHE A 87 16.94 2.33 -1.09
C PHE A 87 17.57 0.99 -0.71
N THR A 88 18.47 1.04 0.27
CA THR A 88 18.84 -0.18 1.00
C THR A 88 17.64 -0.65 1.84
N LEU A 89 17.64 -1.92 2.26
CA LEU A 89 16.59 -2.44 3.14
C LEU A 89 16.51 -1.64 4.45
N GLN A 90 17.64 -1.29 5.03
CA GLN A 90 17.74 -0.52 6.26
C GLN A 90 17.12 0.87 6.09
N GLU A 91 17.40 1.55 4.99
CA GLU A 91 16.81 2.87 4.71
C GLU A 91 15.31 2.77 4.44
N GLY A 92 14.84 1.77 3.69
CA GLY A 92 13.43 1.54 3.47
C GLY A 92 12.66 1.30 4.79
N VAL A 93 13.22 0.48 5.69
CA VAL A 93 12.65 0.25 7.03
C VAL A 93 12.68 1.55 7.86
N ARG A 94 13.78 2.30 7.84
CA ARG A 94 13.89 3.59 8.55
C ARG A 94 12.79 4.56 8.10
N ARG A 95 12.53 4.66 6.80
CA ARG A 95 11.51 5.56 6.24
C ARG A 95 10.06 5.18 6.61
N LEU A 96 9.82 3.95 7.01
CA LEU A 96 8.52 3.47 7.49
C LEU A 96 8.40 3.45 9.02
N THR A 97 9.48 3.68 9.76
CA THR A 97 9.52 3.49 11.21
C THR A 97 10.08 4.69 11.96
N SER A 98 11.40 4.76 12.15
CA SER A 98 12.03 5.80 12.97
C SER A 98 11.94 7.19 12.35
N HIS A 99 11.97 7.32 11.03
CA HIS A 99 11.86 8.62 10.37
C HIS A 99 10.52 9.32 10.66
N PRO A 100 9.33 8.70 10.39
CA PRO A 100 8.07 9.31 10.76
C PRO A 100 7.91 9.46 12.28
N ALA A 101 8.42 8.52 13.09
CA ALA A 101 8.36 8.64 14.54
C ALA A 101 9.11 9.89 15.05
N ASP A 102 10.30 10.16 14.52
CA ASP A 102 11.07 11.36 14.86
C ASP A 102 10.38 12.64 14.41
N LEU A 103 9.86 12.65 13.17
CA LEU A 103 9.19 13.82 12.61
C LEU A 103 7.94 14.22 13.41
N TYR A 104 7.15 13.24 13.81
CA TYR A 104 5.91 13.46 14.58
C TYR A 104 6.14 13.47 16.09
N GLY A 105 7.36 13.37 16.58
CA GLY A 105 7.70 13.39 18.01
C GLY A 105 7.17 12.17 18.79
N ILE A 106 6.94 11.03 18.11
CA ILE A 106 6.43 9.81 18.74
C ILE A 106 7.54 9.15 19.55
N LYS A 107 7.44 9.21 20.86
CA LYS A 107 8.46 8.68 21.77
C LYS A 107 8.31 7.18 22.00
N GLY A 108 9.43 6.47 22.08
CA GLY A 108 9.49 5.04 22.43
C GLY A 108 8.93 4.10 21.37
N ARG A 109 8.73 4.56 20.11
CA ARG A 109 8.28 3.75 18.97
C ARG A 109 9.19 3.96 17.76
N GLY A 110 9.05 3.10 16.76
CA GLY A 110 9.81 3.15 15.51
C GLY A 110 11.24 2.61 15.61
N ARG A 111 11.65 2.06 16.77
CA ARG A 111 12.97 1.44 17.00
C ARG A 111 12.84 0.22 17.90
N LEU A 112 13.75 -0.74 17.68
CA LEU A 112 13.91 -1.93 18.53
C LEU A 112 15.09 -1.70 19.48
N THR A 113 14.88 -0.90 20.52
CA THR A 113 15.85 -0.61 21.57
C THR A 113 15.29 -0.96 22.94
N PRO A 114 16.12 -1.36 23.92
CA PRO A 114 15.66 -1.62 25.29
C PRO A 114 14.88 -0.42 25.83
N GLY A 115 13.70 -0.68 26.42
CA GLY A 115 12.79 0.35 26.94
C GLY A 115 11.79 0.92 25.93
N SER A 116 11.92 0.60 24.63
CA SER A 116 10.91 0.98 23.62
C SER A 116 9.73 0.00 23.62
N HIS A 117 8.60 0.47 23.10
CA HIS A 117 7.45 -0.41 22.82
C HIS A 117 7.81 -1.47 21.79
N ALA A 118 7.42 -2.71 22.07
CA ALA A 118 7.70 -3.85 21.20
C ALA A 118 6.66 -3.93 20.06
N ASP A 119 6.68 -2.91 19.18
CA ASP A 119 5.92 -2.89 17.92
C ASP A 119 6.83 -3.46 16.83
N MET A 120 6.50 -4.64 16.34
CA MET A 120 7.39 -5.40 15.47
C MET A 120 6.65 -6.02 14.30
N VAL A 121 7.33 -6.09 13.16
CA VAL A 121 6.90 -6.86 12.00
C VAL A 121 8.00 -7.84 11.62
N LEU A 122 7.67 -9.12 11.52
CA LEU A 122 8.54 -10.13 10.96
C LEU A 122 8.16 -10.39 9.52
N PHE A 123 9.11 -10.20 8.61
CA PHE A 123 8.88 -10.38 7.17
C PHE A 123 10.08 -10.98 6.46
N ASP A 124 9.85 -11.57 5.31
CA ASP A 124 10.89 -12.04 4.40
C ASP A 124 11.19 -10.95 3.34
N PRO A 125 12.40 -10.37 3.32
CA PRO A 125 12.80 -9.37 2.34
C PRO A 125 12.72 -9.86 0.89
N ALA A 126 12.86 -11.16 0.66
CA ALA A 126 12.84 -11.74 -0.69
C ALA A 126 11.41 -11.82 -1.27
N THR A 127 10.40 -11.95 -0.41
CA THR A 127 9.02 -12.17 -0.85
C THR A 127 8.05 -11.06 -0.47
N ILE A 128 8.44 -10.14 0.45
CA ILE A 128 7.56 -9.03 0.89
C ILE A 128 6.92 -8.30 -0.27
N GLY A 129 5.61 -8.06 -0.18
CA GLY A 129 4.89 -7.34 -1.21
C GLY A 129 3.40 -7.25 -0.97
N VAL A 130 2.71 -6.71 -1.97
CA VAL A 130 1.25 -6.54 -1.98
C VAL A 130 0.65 -7.53 -2.96
N GLY A 131 -0.28 -8.35 -2.51
CA GLY A 131 -0.98 -9.34 -3.33
C GLY A 131 -1.89 -8.72 -4.39
N ALA A 132 -2.44 -9.56 -5.27
CA ALA A 132 -3.41 -9.12 -6.27
C ALA A 132 -4.68 -8.54 -5.61
N PRO A 133 -5.36 -7.57 -6.26
CA PRO A 133 -6.62 -7.07 -5.77
C PRO A 133 -7.68 -8.17 -5.78
N GLN A 134 -8.50 -8.23 -4.73
CA GLN A 134 -9.60 -9.17 -4.56
C GLN A 134 -10.86 -8.39 -4.17
N ARG A 135 -11.99 -8.70 -4.78
CA ARG A 135 -13.26 -8.09 -4.43
C ARG A 135 -13.97 -8.96 -3.40
N VAL A 136 -14.34 -8.37 -2.27
CA VAL A 136 -15.03 -9.07 -1.16
C VAL A 136 -16.27 -8.32 -0.74
N PRO A 137 -17.41 -9.01 -0.49
CA PRO A 137 -18.70 -8.40 -0.12
C PRO A 137 -18.85 -8.34 1.42
N ASP A 138 -17.88 -7.73 2.12
CA ASP A 138 -17.84 -7.73 3.59
C ASP A 138 -18.17 -6.39 4.25
N LEU A 139 -18.62 -5.40 3.47
CA LEU A 139 -19.17 -4.17 4.01
C LEU A 139 -20.60 -4.37 4.54
N PRO A 140 -21.09 -3.53 5.47
CA PRO A 140 -22.47 -3.55 5.92
C PRO A 140 -23.46 -3.57 4.74
N GLY A 141 -24.49 -4.42 4.83
CA GLY A 141 -25.43 -4.61 3.74
C GLY A 141 -24.92 -5.43 2.55
N GLY A 142 -23.75 -6.09 2.69
CA GLY A 142 -23.16 -6.90 1.61
C GLY A 142 -22.49 -6.07 0.51
N GLY A 143 -22.23 -4.80 0.78
CA GLY A 143 -21.50 -3.93 -0.15
C GLY A 143 -20.10 -4.47 -0.47
N PRO A 144 -19.67 -4.47 -1.74
CA PRO A 144 -18.36 -4.96 -2.12
C PRO A 144 -17.26 -3.93 -1.84
N ARG A 145 -16.07 -4.40 -1.48
CA ARG A 145 -14.84 -3.60 -1.47
C ARG A 145 -13.67 -4.35 -2.08
N THR A 146 -12.65 -3.61 -2.46
CA THR A 146 -11.39 -4.19 -2.94
C THR A 146 -10.42 -4.32 -1.76
N ILE A 147 -9.84 -5.51 -1.59
CA ILE A 147 -8.77 -5.77 -0.64
C ILE A 147 -7.52 -6.27 -1.36
N ARG A 148 -6.36 -6.13 -0.72
CA ARG A 148 -5.10 -6.74 -1.16
C ARG A 148 -4.39 -7.33 0.05
N LYS A 149 -4.15 -8.63 0.01
CA LYS A 149 -3.47 -9.33 1.10
C LYS A 149 -1.97 -9.04 1.07
N PRO A 150 -1.30 -8.91 2.24
CA PRO A 150 0.14 -8.85 2.30
C PRO A 150 0.76 -10.19 1.87
N VAL A 151 1.98 -10.12 1.31
CA VAL A 151 2.81 -11.28 1.00
C VAL A 151 4.12 -11.13 1.77
N GLY A 152 4.68 -12.25 2.25
CA GLY A 152 5.97 -12.27 2.94
C GLY A 152 5.96 -11.71 4.37
N ILE A 153 4.78 -11.48 4.96
CA ILE A 153 4.63 -11.17 6.39
C ILE A 153 4.48 -12.48 7.17
N HIS A 154 5.29 -12.65 8.21
CA HIS A 154 5.28 -13.84 9.09
C HIS A 154 4.70 -13.54 10.47
N GLY A 155 4.61 -12.29 10.87
CA GLY A 155 3.99 -11.90 12.14
C GLY A 155 4.01 -10.40 12.36
N VAL A 156 3.04 -9.93 13.16
CA VAL A 156 2.95 -8.54 13.62
C VAL A 156 2.67 -8.53 15.11
N TRP A 157 3.41 -7.71 15.86
CA TRP A 157 3.24 -7.49 17.29
C TRP A 157 3.01 -6.02 17.59
N ILE A 158 2.14 -5.74 18.52
CA ILE A 158 1.87 -4.41 19.07
C ILE A 158 2.08 -4.49 20.58
N ASN A 159 2.95 -3.66 21.12
CA ASN A 159 3.35 -3.68 22.53
C ASN A 159 3.72 -5.09 23.03
N GLY A 160 4.40 -5.89 22.20
CA GLY A 160 4.80 -7.27 22.50
C GLY A 160 3.71 -8.32 22.35
N THR A 161 2.46 -7.94 22.06
CA THR A 161 1.35 -8.87 21.83
C THR A 161 1.20 -9.15 20.35
N GLN A 162 1.24 -10.41 19.95
CA GLN A 162 1.06 -10.81 18.55
C GLN A 162 -0.40 -10.56 18.11
N VAL A 163 -0.57 -9.82 17.03
CA VAL A 163 -1.89 -9.47 16.46
C VAL A 163 -2.12 -10.08 15.08
N HIS A 164 -1.07 -10.59 14.44
CA HIS A 164 -1.14 -11.29 13.15
C HIS A 164 -0.06 -12.37 13.11
N ASN A 165 -0.39 -13.56 12.64
CA ASN A 165 0.50 -14.74 12.67
C ASN A 165 1.14 -15.06 11.31
N GLY A 166 1.02 -14.18 10.33
CA GLY A 166 1.47 -14.39 8.95
C GLY A 166 0.33 -14.77 8.00
N SER A 167 -0.76 -15.35 8.50
CA SER A 167 -1.94 -15.75 7.72
C SER A 167 -3.17 -14.97 8.14
N ASP A 168 -3.45 -14.89 9.43
CA ASP A 168 -4.69 -14.36 9.99
C ASP A 168 -4.45 -13.37 11.14
N TYR A 169 -5.44 -12.51 11.37
CA TYR A 169 -5.50 -11.67 12.56
C TYR A 169 -5.84 -12.53 13.79
N ILE A 170 -5.12 -12.25 14.88
CA ILE A 170 -5.38 -12.88 16.19
C ILE A 170 -6.34 -11.98 16.95
N SER A 171 -7.52 -12.51 17.28
CA SER A 171 -8.53 -11.77 18.05
C SER A 171 -8.11 -11.65 19.52
N HIS A 172 -8.24 -10.45 20.07
CA HIS A 172 -8.02 -10.17 21.48
C HIS A 172 -9.27 -9.48 22.06
N GLN A 173 -9.65 -9.79 23.31
CA GLN A 173 -10.79 -9.14 24.00
C GLN A 173 -10.59 -7.62 24.12
N LYS A 174 -9.33 -7.19 24.31
CA LYS A 174 -8.91 -5.79 24.29
C LYS A 174 -7.68 -5.69 23.40
N GLY A 175 -7.73 -4.78 22.44
CA GLY A 175 -6.60 -4.50 21.56
C GLY A 175 -5.37 -4.05 22.38
N PRO A 176 -4.16 -4.52 22.00
CA PRO A 176 -2.92 -4.17 22.72
C PRO A 176 -2.40 -2.78 22.41
N GLY A 177 -3.01 -2.07 21.46
CA GLY A 177 -2.63 -0.70 21.08
C GLY A 177 -2.90 0.32 22.18
N GLN A 178 -2.14 1.40 22.16
CA GLN A 178 -2.31 2.57 23.04
C GLN A 178 -2.40 3.82 22.17
N VAL A 179 -3.28 4.74 22.54
CA VAL A 179 -3.36 6.05 21.90
C VAL A 179 -2.19 6.90 22.40
N ASN A 180 -1.40 7.45 21.47
CA ASN A 180 -0.38 8.42 21.82
C ASN A 180 -1.05 9.78 22.00
N CYS A 181 -1.07 10.29 23.22
CA CYS A 181 -1.47 11.66 23.53
C CYS A 181 -0.17 12.45 23.76
N ASN A 182 0.16 13.34 22.85
CA ASN A 182 1.26 14.31 23.00
C ASN A 182 0.74 15.61 23.58
#